data_69edfd49275adeb0ac5196639cebc315
#
_entry.id   69edfd49275adeb0ac5196639cebc315
#
_cell.length_a   1.000
_cell.length_b   1.000
_cell.length_c   1.000
_cell.angle_alpha   90.00
_cell.angle_beta   90.00
_cell.angle_gamma   90.00
#
_symmetry.space_group_name_H-M   'P 1'
#
loop_
_entity.id
_entity.type
_entity.pdbx_description
1 polymer ?
#
loop_
_entity_poly.entity_id
_entity_poly.type
_entity_poly.pdbx_seq_one_letter_code
_entity_poly.pdbx_strand_id
1 'polypeptide(L)'
;TVTNPAPAQSGTNVETDQELRNRYKNYIKLLNKGTKGFYEALARNLNSNILRVLAEKNSSLPDAVYLNVVPKSGIAYTKASLAIIKEGVEANNRAFESITVRNVSFTFISVTFNVILEEVDGSPVNAGKHFSDTADAIAAYLDWFTWEWGKPISVDDLFVICQQIPQVRDIQLTSFKVNGSNETNILIPANSLPYFQSLSITDISDVSSPVTRENTSIVQNYNQLQLQEELV
;
A
#
# COMPACT_ATOMS: atom_id res chain seq x y z
N THR A 1 -43.29 -9.04 -36.24
CA THR A 1 -41.92 -9.51 -36.00
C THR A 1 -41.12 -8.33 -35.51
N VAL A 2 -40.67 -8.37 -34.25
CA VAL A 2 -39.75 -7.36 -33.70
C VAL A 2 -38.36 -7.87 -33.97
N THR A 3 -37.65 -7.22 -34.86
CA THR A 3 -36.21 -7.48 -35.11
C THR A 3 -35.37 -6.49 -34.32
N ASN A 4 -34.47 -7.00 -33.54
CA ASN A 4 -33.49 -6.17 -32.82
C ASN A 4 -32.36 -5.80 -33.81
N PRO A 5 -32.24 -4.53 -34.26
CA PRO A 5 -31.36 -4.17 -35.38
C PRO A 5 -29.87 -4.10 -34.98
N ALA A 6 -29.53 -4.24 -33.70
CA ALA A 6 -28.17 -4.29 -33.23
C ALA A 6 -27.98 -5.38 -32.17
N PRO A 7 -26.84 -6.10 -32.16
CA PRO A 7 -26.54 -7.02 -31.09
C PRO A 7 -26.41 -6.28 -29.76
N ALA A 8 -26.87 -6.89 -28.66
CA ALA A 8 -26.72 -6.34 -27.33
C ALA A 8 -25.23 -6.15 -27.00
N GLN A 9 -24.79 -4.91 -26.83
CA GLN A 9 -23.40 -4.53 -26.62
C GLN A 9 -23.06 -4.19 -25.16
N SER A 10 -23.69 -4.81 -24.18
CA SER A 10 -23.42 -4.51 -22.77
C SER A 10 -23.54 -5.71 -21.82
N GLY A 11 -23.12 -6.89 -22.29
CA GLY A 11 -22.94 -8.03 -21.42
C GLY A 11 -21.68 -7.82 -20.58
N THR A 12 -21.81 -7.55 -19.29
CA THR A 12 -20.69 -7.73 -18.34
C THR A 12 -20.48 -9.23 -18.15
N ASN A 13 -19.21 -9.64 -17.92
CA ASN A 13 -18.90 -11.01 -17.56
C ASN A 13 -19.78 -11.46 -16.38
N VAL A 14 -20.12 -12.74 -16.35
CA VAL A 14 -20.89 -13.32 -15.23
C VAL A 14 -20.13 -13.06 -13.93
N GLU A 15 -20.82 -12.39 -12.99
CA GLU A 15 -20.27 -12.10 -11.67
C GLU A 15 -19.97 -13.41 -10.94
N THR A 16 -18.79 -13.52 -10.34
CA THR A 16 -18.44 -14.67 -9.51
C THR A 16 -19.19 -14.64 -8.18
N ASP A 17 -19.35 -15.79 -7.53
CA ASP A 17 -19.99 -15.89 -6.20
C ASP A 17 -19.28 -15.01 -5.15
N GLN A 18 -17.98 -14.89 -5.24
CA GLN A 18 -17.18 -14.02 -4.35
C GLN A 18 -17.46 -12.52 -4.62
N GLU A 19 -17.58 -12.12 -5.86
CA GLU A 19 -17.94 -10.74 -6.24
C GLU A 19 -19.35 -10.40 -5.80
N LEU A 20 -20.31 -11.30 -5.99
CA LEU A 20 -21.68 -11.17 -5.50
C LEU A 20 -21.73 -10.98 -3.98
N ARG A 21 -20.99 -11.79 -3.22
CA ARG A 21 -20.90 -11.67 -1.76
C ARG A 21 -20.29 -10.34 -1.34
N ASN A 22 -19.26 -9.88 -2.03
CA ASN A 22 -18.61 -8.60 -1.75
C ASN A 22 -19.55 -7.43 -2.05
N ARG A 23 -20.28 -7.49 -3.17
CA ARG A 23 -21.29 -6.50 -3.54
C ARG A 23 -22.42 -6.45 -2.50
N TYR A 24 -22.91 -7.60 -2.04
CA TYR A 24 -23.94 -7.66 -1.01
C TYR A 24 -23.46 -7.07 0.33
N LYS A 25 -22.23 -7.41 0.78
CA LYS A 25 -21.63 -6.81 1.98
C LYS A 25 -21.52 -5.27 1.87
N ASN A 26 -21.14 -4.78 0.70
CA ASN A 26 -21.05 -3.34 0.45
C ASN A 26 -22.43 -2.69 0.45
N TYR A 27 -23.45 -3.35 -0.11
CA TYR A 27 -24.82 -2.86 -0.09
C TYR A 27 -25.34 -2.69 1.34
N ILE A 28 -25.13 -3.68 2.22
CA ILE A 28 -25.52 -3.59 3.63
C ILE A 28 -24.85 -2.38 4.31
N LYS A 29 -23.56 -2.12 4.02
CA LYS A 29 -22.86 -0.96 4.55
C LYS A 29 -23.48 0.37 4.10
N LEU A 30 -23.98 0.44 2.87
CA LEU A 30 -24.63 1.63 2.33
C LEU A 30 -25.99 1.95 2.99
N LEU A 31 -26.62 0.99 3.66
CA LEU A 31 -27.85 1.22 4.41
C LEU A 31 -27.61 1.99 5.72
N ASN A 32 -26.42 1.91 6.28
CA ASN A 32 -26.08 2.50 7.59
C ASN A 32 -25.39 3.86 7.44
N LYS A 33 -26.14 4.87 6.97
CA LYS A 33 -25.62 6.24 6.78
C LYS A 33 -24.95 6.82 8.04
N GLY A 34 -23.82 7.50 7.85
CA GLY A 34 -23.05 8.13 8.92
C GLY A 34 -22.09 7.18 9.66
N THR A 35 -21.96 5.94 9.22
CA THR A 35 -20.95 5.02 9.75
C THR A 35 -19.69 5.04 8.89
N LYS A 36 -18.55 4.69 9.49
CA LYS A 36 -17.27 4.50 8.76
C LYS A 36 -17.45 3.61 7.53
N GLY A 37 -18.08 2.44 7.73
CA GLY A 37 -18.34 1.50 6.64
C GLY A 37 -19.21 2.05 5.52
N PHE A 38 -20.17 2.95 5.83
CA PHE A 38 -20.98 3.64 4.85
C PHE A 38 -20.12 4.50 3.93
N TYR A 39 -19.27 5.38 4.49
CA TYR A 39 -18.43 6.26 3.70
C TYR A 39 -17.41 5.52 2.86
N GLU A 40 -16.81 4.45 3.40
CA GLU A 40 -15.86 3.60 2.67
C GLU A 40 -16.53 2.87 1.49
N ALA A 41 -17.75 2.35 1.69
CA ALA A 41 -18.51 1.68 0.65
C ALA A 41 -19.00 2.66 -0.40
N LEU A 42 -19.50 3.85 0.02
CA LEU A 42 -19.99 4.89 -0.86
C LEU A 42 -18.89 5.41 -1.79
N ALA A 43 -17.72 5.75 -1.24
CA ALA A 43 -16.60 6.25 -2.04
C ALA A 43 -16.17 5.23 -3.11
N ARG A 44 -16.09 3.94 -2.76
CA ARG A 44 -15.77 2.87 -3.72
C ARG A 44 -16.85 2.67 -4.77
N ASN A 45 -18.11 2.86 -4.41
CA ASN A 45 -19.22 2.75 -5.35
C ASN A 45 -19.26 3.90 -6.36
N LEU A 46 -18.87 5.11 -5.92
CA LEU A 46 -18.81 6.31 -6.76
C LEU A 46 -17.63 6.28 -7.74
N ASN A 47 -16.53 5.63 -7.37
CA ASN A 47 -15.34 5.56 -8.21
C ASN A 47 -14.73 4.15 -8.15
N SER A 48 -14.91 3.40 -9.22
CA SER A 48 -14.41 2.02 -9.36
C SER A 48 -12.88 1.91 -9.39
N ASN A 49 -12.15 3.02 -9.60
CA ASN A 49 -10.69 3.07 -9.56
C ASN A 49 -10.14 3.18 -8.13
N ILE A 50 -10.99 3.35 -7.13
CA ILE A 50 -10.58 3.29 -5.74
C ILE A 50 -10.37 1.82 -5.35
N LEU A 51 -9.17 1.51 -4.86
CA LEU A 51 -8.82 0.19 -4.32
C LEU A 51 -9.29 0.07 -2.88
N ARG A 52 -8.86 1.02 -2.04
CA ARG A 52 -9.12 1.04 -0.59
C ARG A 52 -9.53 2.43 -0.14
N VAL A 53 -10.31 2.48 0.90
CA VAL A 53 -10.69 3.73 1.59
C VAL A 53 -10.56 3.49 3.07
N LEU A 54 -10.04 4.48 3.78
CA LEU A 54 -10.13 4.56 5.23
C LEU A 54 -10.94 5.81 5.59
N ALA A 55 -12.08 5.62 6.22
CA ALA A 55 -12.85 6.71 6.81
C ALA A 55 -12.44 6.92 8.26
N GLU A 56 -12.08 8.15 8.60
CA GLU A 56 -11.67 8.55 9.96
C GLU A 56 -12.51 9.74 10.42
N LYS A 57 -12.89 9.73 11.68
CA LYS A 57 -13.49 10.89 12.33
C LYS A 57 -12.38 11.89 12.66
N ASN A 58 -12.61 13.17 12.39
CA ASN A 58 -11.70 14.20 12.86
C ASN A 58 -11.84 14.36 14.39
N SER A 59 -10.74 14.20 15.12
CA SER A 59 -10.73 14.33 16.59
C SER A 59 -11.02 15.74 17.06
N SER A 60 -10.68 16.75 16.24
CA SER A 60 -10.83 18.18 16.57
C SER A 60 -12.17 18.74 16.12
N LEU A 61 -12.83 18.12 15.14
CA LEU A 61 -14.12 18.56 14.59
C LEU A 61 -15.09 17.36 14.57
N PRO A 62 -16.02 17.26 15.53
CA PRO A 62 -16.88 16.09 15.71
C PRO A 62 -17.69 15.68 14.49
N ASP A 63 -18.06 16.65 13.65
CA ASP A 63 -18.89 16.45 12.47
C ASP A 63 -18.08 16.41 11.15
N ALA A 64 -16.75 16.26 11.26
CA ALA A 64 -15.88 16.14 10.09
C ALA A 64 -15.35 14.72 9.93
N VAL A 65 -15.47 14.22 8.70
CA VAL A 65 -14.99 12.89 8.28
C VAL A 65 -13.89 13.05 7.23
N TYR A 66 -12.75 12.43 7.47
CA TYR A 66 -11.68 12.29 6.50
C TYR A 66 -11.82 10.96 5.76
N LEU A 67 -11.73 11.00 4.43
CA LEU A 67 -11.67 9.82 3.57
C LEU A 67 -10.29 9.75 2.94
N ASN A 68 -9.47 8.85 3.43
CA ASN A 68 -8.16 8.56 2.85
C ASN A 68 -8.35 7.53 1.74
N VAL A 69 -8.13 7.92 0.49
CA VAL A 69 -8.37 7.06 -0.68
C VAL A 69 -7.07 6.52 -1.25
N VAL A 70 -7.09 5.25 -1.64
CA VAL A 70 -5.98 4.55 -2.29
C VAL A 70 -6.43 4.17 -3.69
N PRO A 71 -5.81 4.69 -4.75
CA PRO A 71 -6.14 4.35 -6.12
C PRO A 71 -5.63 2.95 -6.50
N LYS A 72 -6.33 2.25 -7.40
CA LYS A 72 -5.89 0.95 -7.94
C LYS A 72 -4.57 1.04 -8.72
N SER A 73 -4.32 2.18 -9.34
CA SER A 73 -3.11 2.42 -10.12
C SER A 73 -1.86 2.64 -9.26
N GLY A 74 -2.00 2.87 -7.95
CA GLY A 74 -0.91 3.34 -7.09
C GLY A 74 -0.52 4.81 -7.32
N ILE A 75 -1.17 5.51 -8.25
CA ILE A 75 -0.88 6.92 -8.57
C ILE A 75 -1.91 7.80 -7.85
N ALA A 76 -1.45 8.79 -7.10
CA ALA A 76 -2.31 9.70 -6.36
C ALA A 76 -3.36 10.38 -7.24
N TYR A 77 -4.55 10.56 -6.71
CA TYR A 77 -5.59 11.32 -7.37
C TYR A 77 -5.23 12.80 -7.43
N THR A 78 -5.54 13.45 -8.54
CA THR A 78 -5.45 14.90 -8.67
C THR A 78 -6.50 15.60 -7.79
N LYS A 79 -6.27 16.86 -7.44
CA LYS A 79 -7.23 17.68 -6.68
C LYS A 79 -8.62 17.71 -7.32
N ALA A 80 -8.68 17.77 -8.65
CA ALA A 80 -9.96 17.70 -9.38
C ALA A 80 -10.67 16.36 -9.20
N SER A 81 -9.94 15.24 -9.26
CA SER A 81 -10.51 13.92 -9.04
C SER A 81 -10.99 13.71 -7.60
N LEU A 82 -10.26 14.23 -6.62
CA LEU A 82 -10.67 14.21 -5.21
C LEU A 82 -11.94 15.05 -4.98
N ALA A 83 -12.06 16.19 -5.65
CA ALA A 83 -13.25 17.05 -5.58
C ALA A 83 -14.50 16.33 -6.11
N ILE A 84 -14.40 15.61 -7.23
CA ILE A 84 -15.51 14.82 -7.79
C ILE A 84 -15.96 13.73 -6.81
N ILE A 85 -14.99 13.03 -6.18
CA ILE A 85 -15.32 12.01 -5.17
C ILE A 85 -16.01 12.67 -3.97
N LYS A 86 -15.51 13.83 -3.51
CA LYS A 86 -16.08 14.59 -2.42
C LYS A 86 -17.52 14.97 -2.70
N GLU A 87 -17.80 15.62 -3.83
CA GLU A 87 -19.15 16.02 -4.24
C GLU A 87 -20.12 14.83 -4.28
N GLY A 88 -19.67 13.69 -4.84
CA GLY A 88 -20.48 12.48 -4.87
C GLY A 88 -20.81 11.93 -3.48
N VAL A 89 -19.86 12.00 -2.55
CA VAL A 89 -20.07 11.56 -1.16
C VAL A 89 -20.98 12.54 -0.44
N GLU A 90 -20.77 13.84 -0.55
CA GLU A 90 -21.59 14.89 0.07
C GLU A 90 -23.05 14.85 -0.39
N ALA A 91 -23.31 14.57 -1.67
CA ALA A 91 -24.65 14.42 -2.20
C ALA A 91 -25.47 13.28 -1.56
N ASN A 92 -24.78 12.30 -0.95
CA ASN A 92 -25.40 11.12 -0.32
C ASN A 92 -25.24 11.09 1.22
N ASN A 93 -24.61 12.12 1.77
CA ASN A 93 -24.29 12.24 3.18
C ASN A 93 -25.48 12.62 4.05
N ARG A 94 -25.27 12.64 5.39
CA ARG A 94 -26.19 13.31 6.32
C ARG A 94 -25.99 14.82 6.25
N ALA A 95 -27.05 15.56 6.46
CA ALA A 95 -26.96 17.01 6.63
C ALA A 95 -26.00 17.33 7.81
N PHE A 96 -25.17 18.36 7.61
CA PHE A 96 -24.24 18.92 8.59
C PHE A 96 -22.91 18.18 8.83
N GLU A 97 -22.64 17.06 8.15
CA GLU A 97 -21.31 16.43 8.21
C GLU A 97 -20.40 17.03 7.12
N SER A 98 -19.20 17.45 7.51
CA SER A 98 -18.17 17.95 6.57
C SER A 98 -17.30 16.78 6.10
N ILE A 99 -17.17 16.62 4.79
CA ILE A 99 -16.36 15.56 4.20
C ILE A 99 -15.08 16.15 3.60
N THR A 100 -13.96 15.56 3.96
CA THR A 100 -12.67 15.86 3.30
C THR A 100 -12.12 14.59 2.68
N VAL A 101 -11.94 14.58 1.37
CA VAL A 101 -11.33 13.48 0.63
C VAL A 101 -9.89 13.82 0.34
N ARG A 102 -8.97 12.91 0.66
CA ARG A 102 -7.53 13.10 0.46
C ARG A 102 -6.87 11.80 0.04
N ASN A 103 -5.73 11.90 -0.62
CA ASN A 103 -4.90 10.74 -0.88
C ASN A 103 -4.38 10.16 0.43
N VAL A 104 -4.13 8.85 0.45
CA VAL A 104 -3.42 8.20 1.55
C VAL A 104 -1.99 8.73 1.65
N SER A 105 -1.48 8.85 2.87
CA SER A 105 -0.05 9.10 3.10
C SER A 105 0.72 7.78 3.03
N PHE A 106 1.96 7.82 2.55
CA PHE A 106 2.86 6.67 2.59
C PHE A 106 4.01 6.91 3.57
N THR A 107 4.33 5.84 4.29
CA THR A 107 5.52 5.79 5.14
C THR A 107 6.61 5.05 4.36
N PHE A 108 7.65 5.76 3.93
CA PHE A 108 8.72 5.22 3.10
C PHE A 108 9.71 4.43 3.96
N ILE A 109 9.93 3.18 3.59
CA ILE A 109 10.75 2.22 4.31
C ILE A 109 12.00 1.91 3.49
N SER A 110 13.17 2.19 4.07
CA SER A 110 14.47 1.80 3.52
C SER A 110 15.16 0.86 4.50
N VAL A 111 15.69 -0.24 4.00
CA VAL A 111 16.32 -1.27 4.82
C VAL A 111 17.78 -1.44 4.41
N THR A 112 18.70 -1.43 5.37
CA THR A 112 20.12 -1.70 5.14
C THR A 112 20.60 -2.76 6.13
N PHE A 113 21.17 -3.84 5.63
CA PHE A 113 21.73 -4.88 6.49
C PHE A 113 22.95 -5.55 5.89
N ASN A 114 23.75 -6.17 6.75
CA ASN A 114 24.85 -7.02 6.38
C ASN A 114 24.36 -8.47 6.40
N VAL A 115 24.88 -9.27 5.48
CA VAL A 115 24.55 -10.69 5.36
C VAL A 115 25.82 -11.51 5.27
N ILE A 116 25.79 -12.68 5.87
CA ILE A 116 26.78 -13.73 5.65
C ILE A 116 26.11 -14.83 4.86
N LEU A 117 26.61 -15.06 3.65
CA LEU A 117 26.11 -16.11 2.75
C LEU A 117 27.01 -17.33 2.82
N GLU A 118 26.41 -18.50 2.67
CA GLU A 118 27.14 -19.77 2.60
C GLU A 118 26.61 -20.66 1.47
N GLU A 119 27.47 -21.57 1.01
CA GLU A 119 27.05 -22.59 0.05
C GLU A 119 26.08 -23.57 0.70
N VAL A 120 25.05 -23.94 0.00
CA VAL A 120 24.07 -24.93 0.42
C VAL A 120 24.04 -26.06 -0.59
N ASP A 121 24.20 -27.28 -0.12
CA ASP A 121 24.14 -28.51 -0.95
C ASP A 121 25.08 -28.48 -2.17
N GLY A 122 26.28 -27.87 -2.03
CA GLY A 122 27.25 -27.72 -3.11
C GLY A 122 26.87 -26.71 -4.20
N SER A 123 25.81 -25.95 -3.97
CA SER A 123 25.43 -24.85 -4.87
C SER A 123 26.20 -23.60 -4.51
N PRO A 124 26.96 -22.98 -5.45
CA PRO A 124 27.72 -21.78 -5.18
C PRO A 124 26.82 -20.61 -4.79
N VAL A 125 27.34 -19.71 -3.96
CA VAL A 125 26.63 -18.50 -3.56
C VAL A 125 26.30 -17.64 -4.78
N ASN A 126 25.00 -17.37 -4.98
CA ASN A 126 24.55 -16.42 -5.98
C ASN A 126 24.03 -15.13 -5.33
N ALA A 127 24.95 -14.24 -4.97
CA ALA A 127 24.66 -12.99 -4.29
C ALA A 127 23.64 -12.10 -5.05
N GLY A 128 23.60 -12.18 -6.39
CA GLY A 128 22.62 -11.43 -7.20
C GLY A 128 21.21 -11.96 -7.03
N LYS A 129 21.05 -13.28 -7.08
CA LYS A 129 19.75 -13.93 -6.85
C LYS A 129 19.27 -13.70 -5.43
N HIS A 130 20.15 -13.87 -4.45
CA HIS A 130 19.85 -13.62 -3.05
C HIS A 130 19.32 -12.21 -2.82
N PHE A 131 19.97 -11.20 -3.40
CA PHE A 131 19.53 -9.81 -3.32
C PHE A 131 18.12 -9.61 -3.91
N SER A 132 17.84 -10.19 -5.08
CA SER A 132 16.51 -10.13 -5.70
C SER A 132 15.45 -10.81 -4.85
N ASP A 133 15.72 -12.04 -4.41
CA ASP A 133 14.78 -12.82 -3.59
C ASP A 133 14.45 -12.08 -2.27
N THR A 134 15.45 -11.42 -1.66
CA THR A 134 15.26 -10.61 -0.46
C THR A 134 14.41 -9.37 -0.73
N ALA A 135 14.68 -8.66 -1.83
CA ALA A 135 13.91 -7.49 -2.21
C ALA A 135 12.43 -7.85 -2.45
N ASP A 136 12.19 -8.97 -3.15
CA ASP A 136 10.85 -9.47 -3.45
C ASP A 136 10.11 -9.89 -2.17
N ALA A 137 10.80 -10.56 -1.24
CA ALA A 137 10.22 -10.99 0.03
C ALA A 137 9.84 -9.80 0.93
N ILE A 138 10.70 -8.78 1.03
CA ILE A 138 10.41 -7.55 1.79
C ILE A 138 9.28 -6.76 1.11
N ALA A 139 9.28 -6.66 -0.23
CA ALA A 139 8.22 -5.99 -0.97
C ALA A 139 6.87 -6.68 -0.78
N ALA A 140 6.85 -8.02 -0.77
CA ALA A 140 5.64 -8.80 -0.49
C ALA A 140 5.14 -8.63 0.95
N TYR A 141 6.05 -8.55 1.92
CA TYR A 141 5.69 -8.27 3.32
C TYR A 141 5.12 -6.85 3.50
N LEU A 142 5.73 -5.85 2.87
CA LEU A 142 5.32 -4.45 2.95
C LEU A 142 4.26 -4.08 1.90
N ASP A 143 3.53 -5.07 1.37
CA ASP A 143 2.52 -4.85 0.34
C ASP A 143 1.39 -3.94 0.85
N TRP A 144 1.39 -2.70 0.43
CA TRP A 144 0.41 -1.69 0.80
C TRP A 144 -1.02 -2.00 0.29
N PHE A 145 -1.19 -2.90 -0.67
CA PHE A 145 -2.51 -3.35 -1.13
C PHE A 145 -3.26 -4.15 -0.08
N THR A 146 -2.52 -4.96 0.68
CA THR A 146 -3.07 -5.88 1.69
C THR A 146 -2.79 -5.45 3.12
N TRP A 147 -1.87 -4.47 3.33
CA TRP A 147 -1.48 -4.02 4.66
C TRP A 147 -2.66 -3.56 5.50
N GLU A 148 -2.71 -4.00 6.75
CA GLU A 148 -3.72 -3.55 7.70
C GLU A 148 -3.43 -2.13 8.17
N TRP A 149 -4.45 -1.27 8.19
CA TRP A 149 -4.31 0.11 8.62
C TRP A 149 -3.84 0.22 10.07
N GLY A 150 -2.79 1.02 10.29
CA GLY A 150 -2.20 1.23 11.62
C GLY A 150 -1.41 0.05 12.17
N LYS A 151 -1.23 -1.03 11.40
CA LYS A 151 -0.37 -2.15 11.82
C LYS A 151 1.09 -1.68 11.87
N PRO A 152 1.80 -1.86 13.01
CA PRO A 152 3.22 -1.52 13.09
C PRO A 152 4.06 -2.49 12.24
N ILE A 153 5.24 -2.04 11.83
CA ILE A 153 6.25 -2.90 11.24
C ILE A 153 7.22 -3.32 12.33
N SER A 154 7.39 -4.61 12.50
CA SER A 154 8.38 -5.19 13.39
C SER A 154 9.69 -5.41 12.64
N VAL A 155 10.78 -4.98 13.24
CA VAL A 155 12.13 -5.29 12.76
C VAL A 155 12.38 -6.81 12.81
N ASP A 156 11.86 -7.49 13.83
CA ASP A 156 11.98 -8.93 13.98
C ASP A 156 11.31 -9.70 12.83
N ASP A 157 10.16 -9.21 12.35
CA ASP A 157 9.49 -9.81 11.19
C ASP A 157 10.37 -9.72 9.93
N LEU A 158 11.07 -8.60 9.74
CA LEU A 158 12.00 -8.44 8.62
C LEU A 158 13.20 -9.40 8.75
N PHE A 159 13.74 -9.59 9.96
CA PHE A 159 14.78 -10.58 10.20
C PHE A 159 14.32 -11.98 9.83
N VAL A 160 13.14 -12.39 10.30
CA VAL A 160 12.57 -13.72 10.01
C VAL A 160 12.41 -13.92 8.51
N ILE A 161 11.89 -12.91 7.80
CA ILE A 161 11.71 -12.97 6.34
C ILE A 161 13.06 -13.15 5.65
N CYS A 162 14.05 -12.37 6.00
CA CYS A 162 15.37 -12.44 5.39
C CYS A 162 16.10 -13.78 5.72
N GLN A 163 15.93 -14.32 6.92
CA GLN A 163 16.50 -15.62 7.30
C GLN A 163 15.89 -16.82 6.57
N GLN A 164 14.66 -16.68 6.07
CA GLN A 164 14.01 -17.74 5.29
C GLN A 164 14.55 -17.87 3.87
N ILE A 165 15.38 -16.93 3.43
CA ILE A 165 15.95 -16.95 2.09
C ILE A 165 17.12 -17.96 2.05
N PRO A 166 17.16 -18.84 1.06
CA PRO A 166 18.25 -19.82 0.94
C PRO A 166 19.64 -19.17 0.92
N GLN A 167 20.62 -19.87 1.45
CA GLN A 167 22.03 -19.45 1.54
C GLN A 167 22.33 -18.33 2.56
N VAL A 168 21.36 -17.87 3.33
CA VAL A 168 21.61 -16.93 4.43
C VAL A 168 22.01 -17.72 5.67
N ARG A 169 23.23 -17.49 6.14
CA ARG A 169 23.73 -18.03 7.40
C ARG A 169 23.47 -17.11 8.57
N ASP A 170 23.72 -15.81 8.38
CA ASP A 170 23.55 -14.81 9.43
C ASP A 170 23.16 -13.45 8.83
N ILE A 171 22.43 -12.65 9.59
CA ILE A 171 21.99 -11.31 9.21
C ILE A 171 22.28 -10.34 10.35
N GLN A 172 22.86 -9.19 9.98
CA GLN A 172 23.07 -8.08 10.90
C GLN A 172 22.37 -6.84 10.34
N LEU A 173 21.25 -6.45 10.95
CA LEU A 173 20.58 -5.21 10.57
C LEU A 173 21.45 -4.01 10.93
N THR A 174 21.89 -3.28 9.92
CA THR A 174 22.77 -2.12 10.08
C THR A 174 21.97 -0.84 10.29
N SER A 175 20.91 -0.68 9.53
CA SER A 175 20.00 0.45 9.70
C SER A 175 18.61 0.15 9.12
N PHE A 176 17.63 0.74 9.76
CA PHE A 176 16.26 0.73 9.32
C PHE A 176 15.76 2.18 9.27
N LYS A 177 15.44 2.67 8.08
CA LYS A 177 15.06 4.07 7.89
C LYS A 177 13.59 4.19 7.52
N VAL A 178 12.94 5.15 8.17
CA VAL A 178 11.57 5.56 7.87
C VAL A 178 11.61 7.01 7.47
N ASN A 179 11.08 7.33 6.30
CA ASN A 179 11.11 8.69 5.75
C ASN A 179 12.52 9.32 5.83
N GLY A 180 13.55 8.49 5.66
CA GLY A 180 14.95 8.92 5.71
C GLY A 180 15.61 8.99 7.11
N SER A 181 14.85 8.80 8.20
CA SER A 181 15.38 8.79 9.59
C SER A 181 15.58 7.37 10.09
N ASN A 182 16.61 7.14 10.93
CA ASN A 182 16.83 5.83 11.54
C ASN A 182 15.82 5.56 12.65
N GLU A 183 15.19 4.39 12.59
CA GLU A 183 14.20 3.94 13.57
C GLU A 183 14.49 2.50 14.01
N THR A 184 14.08 2.13 15.22
CA THR A 184 14.21 0.76 15.74
C THR A 184 12.92 -0.03 15.64
N ASN A 185 11.77 0.63 15.77
CA ASN A 185 10.43 0.08 15.54
C ASN A 185 9.59 1.12 14.84
N ILE A 186 8.79 0.70 13.86
CA ILE A 186 7.99 1.63 13.07
C ILE A 186 6.53 1.52 13.43
N LEU A 187 6.01 2.61 13.98
CA LEU A 187 4.58 2.83 14.07
C LEU A 187 4.13 3.48 12.75
N ILE A 188 3.36 2.75 11.97
CA ILE A 188 2.69 3.32 10.80
C ILE A 188 1.50 4.13 11.31
N PRO A 189 1.39 5.43 10.98
CA PRO A 189 0.19 6.21 11.32
C PRO A 189 -1.07 5.51 10.81
N ALA A 190 -2.18 5.62 11.55
CA ALA A 190 -3.42 4.92 11.23
C ALA A 190 -3.94 5.23 9.80
N ASN A 191 -3.62 6.42 9.27
CA ASN A 191 -4.00 6.89 7.94
C ASN A 191 -2.87 6.78 6.91
N SER A 192 -1.80 6.05 7.22
CA SER A 192 -0.66 5.81 6.34
C SER A 192 -0.53 4.32 6.00
N LEU A 193 0.15 4.05 4.90
CA LEU A 193 0.50 2.71 4.46
C LEU A 193 2.02 2.60 4.29
N PRO A 194 2.62 1.43 4.52
CA PRO A 194 4.03 1.24 4.27
C PRO A 194 4.31 1.29 2.76
N TYR A 195 5.45 1.82 2.40
CA TYR A 195 5.94 1.81 1.03
C TYR A 195 7.43 1.44 1.04
N PHE A 196 7.75 0.32 0.43
CA PHE A 196 9.12 -0.12 0.32
C PHE A 196 9.88 0.75 -0.68
N GLN A 197 10.87 1.49 -0.20
CA GLN A 197 11.59 2.49 -0.99
C GLN A 197 12.92 1.98 -1.53
N SER A 198 13.74 1.40 -0.66
CA SER A 198 15.07 0.95 -1.03
C SER A 198 15.59 -0.17 -0.15
N LEU A 199 16.49 -0.96 -0.74
CA LEU A 199 17.22 -2.03 -0.07
C LEU A 199 18.71 -1.84 -0.34
N SER A 200 19.51 -1.96 0.72
CA SER A 200 20.96 -2.06 0.63
C SER A 200 21.43 -3.27 1.41
N ILE A 201 22.09 -4.20 0.73
CA ILE A 201 22.65 -5.42 1.32
C ILE A 201 24.14 -5.42 1.11
N THR A 202 24.90 -5.61 2.21
CA THR A 202 26.33 -5.83 2.15
C THR A 202 26.63 -7.29 2.52
N ASP A 203 27.16 -8.04 1.57
CA ASP A 203 27.69 -9.36 1.84
C ASP A 203 29.05 -9.23 2.51
N ILE A 204 29.14 -9.73 3.74
CA ILE A 204 30.35 -9.72 4.57
C ILE A 204 30.92 -11.12 4.76
N SER A 205 30.55 -12.07 3.93
CA SER A 205 31.09 -13.45 3.96
C SER A 205 32.62 -13.45 3.78
N ASP A 206 33.12 -12.52 2.96
CA ASP A 206 34.55 -12.16 2.91
C ASP A 206 34.77 -10.77 3.52
N VAL A 207 35.21 -10.74 4.74
CA VAL A 207 35.49 -9.49 5.51
C VAL A 207 36.54 -8.61 4.83
N SER A 208 37.42 -9.20 4.02
CA SER A 208 38.46 -8.46 3.30
C SER A 208 37.98 -7.78 2.03
N SER A 209 36.81 -8.21 1.50
CA SER A 209 36.22 -7.70 0.26
C SER A 209 34.68 -7.69 0.33
N PRO A 210 34.07 -6.86 1.18
CA PRO A 210 32.61 -6.79 1.31
C PRO A 210 31.99 -6.26 0.01
N VAL A 211 30.89 -6.89 -0.43
CA VAL A 211 30.16 -6.51 -1.66
C VAL A 211 28.84 -5.91 -1.28
N THR A 212 28.63 -4.62 -1.57
CA THR A 212 27.35 -3.93 -1.35
C THR A 212 26.53 -3.92 -2.65
N ARG A 213 25.24 -4.24 -2.52
CA ARG A 213 24.25 -4.14 -3.58
C ARG A 213 23.12 -3.25 -3.13
N GLU A 214 22.71 -2.34 -3.98
CA GLU A 214 21.66 -1.38 -3.70
C GLU A 214 20.58 -1.43 -4.78
N ASN A 215 19.33 -1.36 -4.35
CA ASN A 215 18.21 -1.14 -5.24
C ASN A 215 17.45 0.12 -4.77
N THR A 216 17.64 1.20 -5.50
CA THR A 216 16.98 2.49 -5.27
C THR A 216 15.82 2.72 -6.27
N SER A 217 15.63 1.81 -7.21
CA SER A 217 14.68 1.96 -8.33
C SER A 217 13.26 1.46 -8.05
N ILE A 218 12.98 1.03 -6.81
CA ILE A 218 11.61 0.67 -6.38
C ILE A 218 10.73 1.94 -6.24
N VAL A 219 11.32 3.12 -6.45
CA VAL A 219 10.59 4.40 -6.49
C VAL A 219 9.66 4.41 -7.70
N GLN A 220 8.49 3.83 -7.55
CA GLN A 220 7.41 4.02 -8.52
C GLN A 220 6.86 5.46 -8.40
N ASN A 221 6.34 5.98 -9.49
CA ASN A 221 5.85 7.31 -9.83
C ASN A 221 5.05 8.11 -8.77
N TYR A 222 4.87 7.61 -7.55
CA TYR A 222 4.08 8.27 -6.51
C TYR A 222 4.72 9.58 -6.02
N ASN A 223 6.07 9.62 -5.92
CA ASN A 223 6.79 10.82 -5.45
C ASN A 223 6.67 12.03 -6.40
N GLN A 224 6.47 11.80 -7.70
CA GLN A 224 6.37 12.91 -8.66
C GLN A 224 5.05 13.66 -8.55
N LEU A 225 3.96 13.02 -8.11
CA LEU A 225 2.66 13.66 -7.97
C LEU A 225 2.52 14.41 -6.64
N GLN A 226 3.11 13.93 -5.56
CA GLN A 226 3.11 14.67 -4.29
C GLN A 226 3.94 15.96 -4.38
N LEU A 227 5.09 15.93 -5.05
CA LEU A 227 5.91 17.13 -5.26
C LEU A 227 5.26 18.17 -6.16
N GLN A 228 4.32 17.78 -7.03
CA GLN A 228 3.54 18.72 -7.85
C GLN A 228 2.37 19.36 -7.10
N GLU A 229 1.85 18.71 -6.05
CA GLU A 229 0.76 19.27 -5.22
C GLU A 229 1.25 20.32 -4.21
N GLU A 230 2.53 20.30 -3.82
CA GLU A 230 3.13 21.32 -2.94
C GLU A 230 3.52 22.61 -3.69
N LEU A 231 3.47 22.60 -5.02
CA LEU A 231 3.90 23.74 -5.87
C LEU A 231 2.73 24.50 -6.52
N VAL A 232 1.45 24.24 -6.14
CA VAL A 232 0.27 24.93 -6.68
C VAL A 232 -0.59 25.52 -5.56
#